data_1a92acdb4ae3129efde80d3678c67283
#
_entry.id   1a92acdb4ae3129efde80d3678c67283
#
_cell.length_a   1.000
_cell.length_b   1.000
_cell.length_c   1.000
_cell.angle_alpha   90.00
_cell.angle_beta   90.00
_cell.angle_gamma   90.00
#
_symmetry.space_group_name_H-M   'P 1'
#
loop_
_entity.id
_entity.type
_entity.pdbx_description
1 polymer ?
#
loop_
_entity_poly.entity_id
_entity_poly.type
_entity_poly.pdbx_seq_one_letter_code
_entity_poly.pdbx_strand_id
1 'polypeptide(L)'
;MAQELTQEAFDRLQEELDWRTGKNVLDLALMIEKAREHGDLKENGEYHAAKDAQGLNAARVRELESLLKNATIVQSASGDTVQIGTIVEIKIEGDDEPTTYLVGSIEEQHDEFDVLSIDSPMGKVILGAKPGDKVKFEGPRATFDVEIVSIRKS
;
A
#
# COMPACT_ATOMS: atom_id res chain seq x y z
N MET A 1 12.58 -9.94 2.29
CA MET A 1 13.27 -8.65 2.12
C MET A 1 12.64 -7.62 3.03
N ALA A 2 13.47 -6.76 3.61
CA ALA A 2 12.97 -5.64 4.40
C ALA A 2 12.24 -4.65 3.49
N GLN A 3 11.06 -4.21 3.89
CA GLN A 3 10.29 -3.21 3.18
C GLN A 3 10.48 -1.86 3.88
N GLU A 4 10.75 -0.82 3.09
CA GLU A 4 10.87 0.53 3.62
C GLU A 4 9.48 1.13 3.82
N LEU A 5 9.21 1.59 5.03
CA LEU A 5 7.92 2.19 5.41
C LEU A 5 8.18 3.53 6.08
N THR A 6 7.26 4.48 5.88
CA THR A 6 7.23 5.68 6.70
C THR A 6 6.71 5.30 8.09
N GLN A 7 6.98 6.13 9.10
CA GLN A 7 6.44 5.89 10.44
C GLN A 7 4.91 5.84 10.43
N GLU A 8 4.27 6.70 9.65
CA GLU A 8 2.81 6.74 9.51
C GLU A 8 2.26 5.44 8.96
N ALA A 9 2.89 4.88 7.90
CA ALA A 9 2.48 3.62 7.33
C ALA A 9 2.69 2.48 8.32
N PHE A 10 3.81 2.46 9.02
CA PHE A 10 4.09 1.46 10.04
C PHE A 10 3.01 1.48 11.13
N ASP A 11 2.70 2.66 11.65
CA ASP A 11 1.70 2.81 12.70
C ASP A 11 0.31 2.36 12.23
N ARG A 12 -0.07 2.70 11.00
CA ARG A 12 -1.34 2.26 10.41
C ARG A 12 -1.43 0.74 10.29
N LEU A 13 -0.35 0.09 9.85
CA LEU A 13 -0.31 -1.36 9.73
C LEU A 13 -0.33 -2.03 11.11
N GLN A 14 0.32 -1.42 12.10
CA GLN A 14 0.27 -1.92 13.47
C GLN A 14 -1.16 -1.84 14.04
N GLU A 15 -1.87 -0.76 13.77
CA GLU A 15 -3.27 -0.63 14.19
C GLU A 15 -4.16 -1.68 13.51
N GLU A 16 -3.93 -1.94 12.22
CA GLU A 16 -4.65 -2.99 11.50
C GLU A 16 -4.38 -4.35 12.15
N LEU A 17 -3.13 -4.65 12.47
CA LEU A 17 -2.76 -5.91 13.12
C LEU A 17 -3.44 -6.05 14.48
N ASP A 18 -3.44 -4.99 15.28
CA ASP A 18 -4.07 -5.00 16.60
C ASP A 18 -5.58 -5.25 16.50
N TRP A 19 -6.24 -4.62 15.54
CA TRP A 19 -7.66 -4.84 15.28
C TRP A 19 -7.94 -6.28 14.84
N ARG A 20 -7.13 -6.81 13.92
CA ARG A 20 -7.33 -8.16 13.38
C ARG A 20 -7.09 -9.26 14.41
N THR A 21 -6.15 -9.05 15.33
CA THR A 21 -5.85 -10.02 16.40
C THR A 21 -6.70 -9.84 17.63
N GLY A 22 -7.34 -8.68 17.78
CA GLY A 22 -8.23 -8.37 18.90
C GLY A 22 -9.70 -8.46 18.53
N LYS A 23 -10.31 -7.32 18.25
CA LYS A 23 -11.75 -7.23 17.99
C LYS A 23 -12.21 -8.10 16.84
N ASN A 24 -11.49 -8.12 15.74
CA ASN A 24 -11.91 -8.86 14.55
C ASN A 24 -11.94 -10.38 14.78
N VAL A 25 -10.98 -10.93 15.51
CA VAL A 25 -10.98 -12.34 15.87
C VAL A 25 -12.23 -12.68 16.69
N LEU A 26 -12.57 -11.85 17.66
CA LEU A 26 -13.77 -12.06 18.48
C LEU A 26 -15.05 -11.97 17.67
N ASP A 27 -15.16 -10.96 16.81
CA ASP A 27 -16.33 -10.79 15.95
C ASP A 27 -16.51 -11.98 15.00
N LEU A 28 -15.43 -12.47 14.40
CA LEU A 28 -15.48 -13.64 13.53
C LEU A 28 -15.88 -14.92 14.28
N ALA A 29 -15.36 -15.10 15.50
CA ALA A 29 -15.74 -16.24 16.33
C ALA A 29 -17.23 -16.22 16.66
N LEU A 30 -17.77 -15.04 16.98
CA LEU A 30 -19.20 -14.87 17.24
C LEU A 30 -20.06 -15.14 15.99
N MET A 31 -19.60 -14.70 14.83
CA MET A 31 -20.26 -14.98 13.56
C MET A 31 -20.33 -16.48 13.26
N ILE A 32 -19.25 -17.21 13.53
CA ILE A 32 -19.20 -18.66 13.35
C ILE A 32 -20.17 -19.35 14.31
N GLU A 33 -20.14 -18.96 15.58
CA GLU A 33 -21.03 -19.54 16.59
C GLU A 33 -22.49 -19.29 16.22
N LYS A 34 -22.84 -18.07 15.81
CA LYS A 34 -24.19 -17.73 15.39
C LYS A 34 -24.61 -18.52 14.15
N ALA A 35 -23.71 -18.69 13.18
CA ALA A 35 -23.99 -19.45 11.98
C ALA A 35 -24.23 -20.92 12.28
N ARG A 36 -23.53 -21.50 13.27
CA ARG A 36 -23.73 -22.89 13.70
C ARG A 36 -25.15 -23.15 14.22
N GLU A 37 -25.79 -22.16 14.80
CA GLU A 37 -27.15 -22.28 15.31
C GLU A 37 -28.18 -22.53 14.20
N HIS A 38 -27.85 -22.27 12.96
CA HIS A 38 -28.74 -22.47 11.80
C HIS A 38 -28.80 -23.92 11.32
N GLY A 39 -28.09 -24.85 11.95
CA GLY A 39 -28.23 -26.27 11.68
C GLY A 39 -27.09 -26.90 10.89
N ASP A 40 -27.39 -27.58 9.77
CA ASP A 40 -26.42 -28.40 9.05
C ASP A 40 -25.24 -27.57 8.52
N LEU A 41 -24.05 -27.86 9.02
CA LEU A 41 -22.82 -27.16 8.68
C LEU A 41 -22.39 -27.35 7.22
N LYS A 42 -22.73 -28.49 6.62
CA LYS A 42 -22.34 -28.80 5.24
C LYS A 42 -23.06 -27.92 4.21
N GLU A 43 -24.28 -27.49 4.51
CA GLU A 43 -25.12 -26.72 3.60
C GLU A 43 -25.33 -25.29 4.10
N ASN A 44 -24.66 -24.91 5.18
CA ASN A 44 -24.83 -23.59 5.78
C ASN A 44 -23.88 -22.57 5.16
N GLY A 45 -24.42 -21.76 4.24
CA GLY A 45 -23.64 -20.74 3.54
C GLY A 45 -23.07 -19.67 4.47
N GLU A 46 -23.79 -19.30 5.53
CA GLU A 46 -23.30 -18.31 6.50
C GLU A 46 -22.10 -18.86 7.28
N TYR A 47 -22.16 -20.14 7.65
CA TYR A 47 -21.05 -20.80 8.34
C TYR A 47 -19.80 -20.84 7.46
N HIS A 48 -19.95 -21.26 6.20
CA HIS A 48 -18.83 -21.35 5.27
C HIS A 48 -18.22 -19.96 4.99
N ALA A 49 -19.06 -18.94 4.82
CA ALA A 49 -18.59 -17.57 4.63
C ALA A 49 -17.81 -17.05 5.84
N ALA A 50 -18.29 -17.35 7.05
CA ALA A 50 -17.62 -16.94 8.29
C ALA A 50 -16.28 -17.67 8.46
N LYS A 51 -16.21 -18.95 8.11
CA LYS A 51 -14.95 -19.71 8.13
C LYS A 51 -13.96 -19.18 7.12
N ASP A 52 -14.41 -18.84 5.91
CA ASP A 52 -13.56 -18.23 4.88
C ASP A 52 -13.01 -16.88 5.35
N ALA A 53 -13.86 -16.03 5.96
CA ALA A 53 -13.44 -14.74 6.50
C ALA A 53 -12.39 -14.92 7.61
N GLN A 54 -12.54 -15.94 8.46
CA GLN A 54 -11.57 -16.27 9.50
C GLN A 54 -10.22 -16.65 8.90
N GLY A 55 -10.23 -17.45 7.83
CA GLY A 55 -9.01 -17.87 7.12
C GLY A 55 -8.30 -16.69 6.48
N LEU A 56 -9.05 -15.79 5.83
CA LEU A 56 -8.49 -14.58 5.22
C LEU A 56 -7.88 -13.65 6.27
N ASN A 57 -8.56 -13.50 7.40
CA ASN A 57 -8.03 -12.70 8.51
C ASN A 57 -6.70 -13.28 9.03
N ALA A 58 -6.65 -14.57 9.23
CA ALA A 58 -5.43 -15.25 9.70
C ALA A 58 -4.27 -15.08 8.71
N ALA A 59 -4.56 -15.17 7.41
CA ALA A 59 -3.55 -14.95 6.37
C ALA A 59 -3.02 -13.52 6.39
N ARG A 60 -3.90 -12.53 6.52
CA ARG A 60 -3.49 -11.12 6.60
C ARG A 60 -2.69 -10.84 7.86
N VAL A 61 -3.07 -11.45 8.98
CA VAL A 61 -2.31 -11.33 10.25
C VAL A 61 -0.88 -11.79 10.05
N ARG A 62 -0.68 -12.96 9.43
CA ARG A 62 0.68 -13.47 9.16
C ARG A 62 1.46 -12.53 8.26
N GLU A 63 0.81 -11.99 7.23
CA GLU A 63 1.45 -11.04 6.32
C GLU A 63 1.86 -9.77 7.06
N LEU A 64 0.98 -9.20 7.90
CA LEU A 64 1.27 -8.00 8.69
C LEU A 64 2.39 -8.24 9.70
N GLU A 65 2.39 -9.38 10.38
CA GLU A 65 3.46 -9.72 11.32
C GLU A 65 4.81 -9.77 10.62
N SER A 66 4.86 -10.36 9.43
CA SER A 66 6.09 -10.44 8.64
C SER A 66 6.53 -9.05 8.15
N LEU A 67 5.59 -8.26 7.63
CA LEU A 67 5.88 -6.89 7.17
C LEU A 67 6.46 -6.03 8.28
N LEU A 68 5.81 -6.02 9.44
CA LEU A 68 6.21 -5.17 10.57
C LEU A 68 7.53 -5.63 11.17
N LYS A 69 7.75 -6.94 11.24
CA LYS A 69 9.00 -7.49 11.76
C LYS A 69 10.20 -7.12 10.91
N ASN A 70 10.02 -7.09 9.59
CA ASN A 70 11.11 -6.88 8.63
C ASN A 70 11.16 -5.44 8.10
N ALA A 71 10.26 -4.56 8.57
CA ALA A 71 10.19 -3.19 8.06
C ALA A 71 11.40 -2.36 8.49
N THR A 72 11.83 -1.47 7.61
CA THR A 72 12.80 -0.43 7.90
C THR A 72 12.05 0.90 7.85
N ILE A 73 12.10 1.65 8.95
CA ILE A 73 11.46 2.97 9.03
C ILE A 73 12.36 3.98 8.33
N VAL A 74 11.80 4.69 7.35
CA VAL A 74 12.51 5.76 6.67
C VAL A 74 11.98 7.10 7.15
N GLN A 75 12.89 8.06 7.30
CA GLN A 75 12.51 9.41 7.72
C GLN A 75 11.94 10.19 6.55
N SER A 76 11.17 11.25 6.88
CA SER A 76 10.61 12.12 5.86
C SER A 76 11.69 12.66 4.94
N ALA A 77 11.42 12.62 3.65
CA ALA A 77 12.33 13.12 2.64
C ALA A 77 12.50 14.64 2.74
N SER A 78 13.65 15.12 2.26
CA SER A 78 13.95 16.55 2.23
C SER A 78 13.10 17.35 1.20
N GLY A 79 12.54 16.64 0.20
CA GLY A 79 11.79 17.26 -0.89
C GLY A 79 12.66 17.68 -2.07
N ASP A 80 13.96 17.41 -2.02
CA ASP A 80 14.91 17.79 -3.08
C ASP A 80 14.95 16.77 -4.22
N THR A 81 14.69 15.51 -3.91
CA THR A 81 14.68 14.41 -4.89
C THR A 81 13.46 13.52 -4.64
N VAL A 82 13.11 12.73 -5.66
CA VAL A 82 12.02 11.76 -5.53
C VAL A 82 12.44 10.66 -4.55
N GLN A 83 11.77 10.58 -3.43
CA GLN A 83 12.02 9.61 -2.34
C GLN A 83 10.71 9.17 -1.73
N ILE A 84 10.74 8.10 -0.94
CA ILE A 84 9.58 7.72 -0.13
C ILE A 84 9.17 8.90 0.75
N GLY A 85 7.88 9.20 0.76
CA GLY A 85 7.31 10.30 1.56
C GLY A 85 7.27 11.62 0.84
N THR A 86 7.64 11.69 -0.45
CA THR A 86 7.51 12.91 -1.24
C THR A 86 6.24 12.86 -2.07
N ILE A 87 5.66 14.05 -2.31
CA ILE A 87 4.57 14.22 -3.28
C ILE A 87 5.23 14.76 -4.55
N VAL A 88 5.07 14.03 -5.63
CA VAL A 88 5.69 14.34 -6.90
C VAL A 88 4.64 14.63 -7.95
N GLU A 89 4.84 15.72 -8.68
CA GLU A 89 4.03 16.06 -9.83
C GLU A 89 4.84 15.71 -11.08
N ILE A 90 4.30 14.80 -11.88
CA ILE A 90 4.96 14.32 -13.10
C ILE A 90 4.09 14.58 -14.31
N LYS A 91 4.75 14.80 -15.46
CA LYS A 91 4.08 14.94 -16.74
C LYS A 91 4.62 13.89 -17.70
N ILE A 92 3.74 13.03 -18.17
CA ILE A 92 4.09 11.98 -19.12
C ILE A 92 3.93 12.53 -20.53
N GLU A 93 4.85 12.19 -21.40
CA GLU A 93 4.80 12.57 -22.81
C GLU A 93 3.44 12.22 -23.45
N GLY A 94 2.80 13.20 -24.04
CA GLY A 94 1.48 13.05 -24.64
C GLY A 94 0.32 13.46 -23.75
N ASP A 95 0.54 13.66 -22.46
CA ASP A 95 -0.49 14.15 -21.55
C ASP A 95 -0.55 15.66 -21.55
N ASP A 96 -1.76 16.22 -21.48
CA ASP A 96 -1.97 17.66 -21.45
C ASP A 96 -1.70 18.26 -20.07
N GLU A 97 -1.93 17.47 -19.01
CA GLU A 97 -1.79 17.93 -17.63
C GLU A 97 -0.91 16.99 -16.81
N PRO A 98 -0.18 17.52 -15.82
CA PRO A 98 0.60 16.67 -14.94
C PRO A 98 -0.29 15.90 -13.96
N THR A 99 0.21 14.82 -13.47
CA THR A 99 -0.45 13.98 -12.44
C THR A 99 0.38 14.00 -11.16
N THR A 100 -0.29 14.05 -10.02
CA THR A 100 0.35 14.12 -8.71
C THR A 100 0.23 12.78 -7.99
N TYR A 101 1.35 12.31 -7.44
CA TYR A 101 1.41 11.06 -6.69
C TYR A 101 2.15 11.25 -5.36
N LEU A 102 1.75 10.47 -4.36
CA LEU A 102 2.58 10.25 -3.19
C LEU A 102 3.51 9.07 -3.50
N VAL A 103 4.80 9.29 -3.39
CA VAL A 103 5.78 8.21 -3.58
C VAL A 103 5.90 7.42 -2.29
N GLY A 104 5.70 6.12 -2.36
CA GLY A 104 5.72 5.31 -1.17
C GLY A 104 5.87 3.83 -1.47
N SER A 105 5.69 3.02 -0.43
CA SER A 105 5.60 1.58 -0.60
C SER A 105 4.19 1.19 -1.03
N ILE A 106 4.02 -0.05 -1.43
CA ILE A 106 2.70 -0.59 -1.81
C ILE A 106 1.68 -0.49 -0.66
N GLU A 107 2.17 -0.39 0.59
CA GLU A 107 1.31 -0.30 1.78
C GLU A 107 0.94 1.14 2.17
N GLU A 108 1.46 2.14 1.48
CA GLU A 108 1.09 3.53 1.73
C GLU A 108 -0.32 3.83 1.22
N GLN A 109 -0.99 4.76 1.89
CA GLN A 109 -2.29 5.28 1.46
C GLN A 109 -2.31 6.78 1.70
N HIS A 110 -3.00 7.49 0.84
CA HIS A 110 -3.15 8.94 0.96
C HIS A 110 -4.57 9.34 0.56
N ASP A 111 -5.15 10.31 1.28
CA ASP A 111 -6.54 10.72 1.06
C ASP A 111 -6.73 11.53 -0.22
N GLU A 112 -5.73 12.29 -0.63
CA GLU A 112 -5.83 13.22 -1.77
C GLU A 112 -5.20 12.68 -3.05
N PHE A 113 -4.13 11.87 -2.95
CA PHE A 113 -3.33 11.46 -4.09
C PHE A 113 -3.21 9.95 -4.17
N ASP A 114 -3.11 9.44 -5.37
CA ASP A 114 -2.75 8.04 -5.58
C ASP A 114 -1.31 7.81 -5.14
N VAL A 115 -1.03 6.61 -4.70
CA VAL A 115 0.31 6.22 -4.28
C VAL A 115 1.05 5.60 -5.45
N LEU A 116 2.26 6.10 -5.73
CA LEU A 116 3.16 5.53 -6.70
C LEU A 116 4.20 4.70 -5.93
N SER A 117 4.11 3.39 -6.08
CA SER A 117 5.04 2.49 -5.40
C SER A 117 6.45 2.62 -5.96
N ILE A 118 7.45 2.67 -5.07
CA ILE A 118 8.87 2.65 -5.48
C ILE A 118 9.25 1.34 -6.17
N ASP A 119 8.47 0.28 -5.97
CA ASP A 119 8.69 -1.01 -6.59
C ASP A 119 8.03 -1.12 -7.97
N SER A 120 7.15 -0.17 -8.31
CA SER A 120 6.53 -0.13 -9.63
C SER A 120 7.56 0.25 -10.71
N PRO A 121 7.34 -0.12 -11.97
CA PRO A 121 8.24 0.29 -13.04
C PRO A 121 8.45 1.81 -13.13
N MET A 122 7.38 2.60 -13.01
CA MET A 122 7.46 4.06 -13.01
C MET A 122 8.21 4.57 -11.79
N GLY A 123 7.91 4.04 -10.60
CA GLY A 123 8.57 4.43 -9.37
C GLY A 123 10.08 4.20 -9.40
N LYS A 124 10.52 3.08 -9.98
CA LYS A 124 11.95 2.77 -10.12
C LYS A 124 12.67 3.75 -11.02
N VAL A 125 12.00 4.22 -12.07
CA VAL A 125 12.59 5.13 -13.06
C VAL A 125 12.75 6.54 -12.50
N ILE A 126 11.77 7.03 -11.73
CA ILE A 126 11.79 8.40 -11.22
C ILE A 126 12.50 8.56 -9.87
N LEU A 127 12.77 7.46 -9.16
CA LEU A 127 13.40 7.50 -7.84
C LEU A 127 14.77 8.19 -7.93
N GLY A 128 15.00 9.19 -7.08
CA GLY A 128 16.24 9.95 -7.06
C GLY A 128 16.30 11.12 -8.04
N ALA A 129 15.29 11.29 -8.89
CA ALA A 129 15.22 12.39 -9.84
C ALA A 129 14.95 13.73 -9.13
N LYS A 130 15.32 14.83 -9.77
CA LYS A 130 15.15 16.20 -9.27
C LYS A 130 14.08 16.91 -10.08
N PRO A 131 13.50 18.00 -9.53
CA PRO A 131 12.59 18.84 -10.32
C PRO A 131 13.27 19.32 -11.62
N GLY A 132 12.55 19.20 -12.72
CA GLY A 132 13.05 19.55 -14.05
C GLY A 132 13.74 18.42 -14.80
N ASP A 133 14.03 17.32 -14.14
CA ASP A 133 14.63 16.14 -14.79
C ASP A 133 13.63 15.45 -15.70
N LYS A 134 14.13 14.93 -16.80
CA LYS A 134 13.35 14.09 -17.71
C LYS A 134 13.95 12.69 -17.70
N VAL A 135 13.12 11.70 -17.44
CA VAL A 135 13.54 10.30 -17.40
C VAL A 135 12.73 9.51 -18.45
N LYS A 136 13.31 8.45 -18.94
CA LYS A 136 12.63 7.59 -19.90
C LYS A 136 11.97 6.42 -19.19
N PHE A 137 10.69 6.24 -19.44
CA PHE A 137 9.93 5.10 -18.94
C PHE A 137 9.67 4.14 -20.11
N GLU A 138 10.16 2.92 -19.99
CA GLU A 138 9.96 1.88 -20.98
C GLU A 138 8.69 1.11 -20.66
N GLY A 139 7.62 1.40 -21.40
CA GLY A 139 6.37 0.68 -21.30
C GLY A 139 6.37 -0.57 -22.20
N PRO A 140 5.33 -1.41 -22.10
CA PRO A 140 5.24 -2.64 -22.91
C PRO A 140 5.18 -2.41 -24.40
N ARG A 141 4.72 -1.25 -24.85
CA ARG A 141 4.50 -0.93 -26.27
C ARG A 141 5.33 0.25 -26.78
N ALA A 142 5.78 1.12 -25.89
CA ALA A 142 6.49 2.33 -26.28
C ALA A 142 7.30 2.87 -25.11
N THR A 143 8.29 3.70 -25.43
CA THR A 143 9.07 4.44 -24.44
C THR A 143 8.52 5.86 -24.36
N PHE A 144 8.30 6.34 -23.13
CA PHE A 144 7.77 7.67 -22.89
C PHE A 144 8.78 8.51 -22.11
N ASP A 145 8.83 9.80 -22.41
CA ASP A 145 9.56 10.73 -21.57
C ASP A 145 8.65 11.17 -20.42
N VAL A 146 9.20 11.15 -19.21
CA VAL A 146 8.50 11.58 -18.00
C VAL A 146 9.28 12.76 -17.41
N GLU A 147 8.61 13.89 -17.26
CA GLU A 147 9.20 15.09 -16.66
C GLU A 147 8.79 15.19 -15.19
N ILE A 148 9.75 15.44 -14.32
CA ILE A 148 9.49 15.72 -12.92
C ILE A 148 9.22 17.22 -12.81
N VAL A 149 7.96 17.60 -12.63
CA VAL A 149 7.54 18.99 -12.58
C VAL A 149 7.88 19.64 -11.25
N SER A 150 7.48 18.96 -10.16
CA SER A 150 7.74 19.46 -8.80
C SER A 150 7.82 18.32 -7.80
N ILE A 151 8.48 18.58 -6.69
CA ILE A 151 8.60 17.63 -5.57
C ILE A 151 8.38 18.43 -4.29
N ARG A 152 7.59 17.86 -3.37
CA ARG A 152 7.40 18.46 -2.04
C ARG A 152 7.27 17.35 -0.99
N LYS A 153 7.45 17.72 0.28
CA LYS A 153 7.22 16.78 1.39
C LYS A 153 5.72 16.49 1.53
N SER A 154 5.40 15.28 1.91
CA SER A 154 4.01 14.92 2.20
C SER A 154 3.52 15.55 3.51
#